data_0b2b009b9919dbfe3d452d2be711b576
#
_entry.id   0b2b009b9919dbfe3d452d2be711b576
#
_cell.length_a   1.000
_cell.length_b   1.000
_cell.length_c   1.000
_cell.angle_alpha   90.00
_cell.angle_beta   90.00
_cell.angle_gamma   90.00
#
_symmetry.space_group_name_H-M   'P 1'
#
loop_
_entity.id
_entity.type
_entity.pdbx_description
1 polymer ?
#
loop_
_entity_poly.entity_id
_entity_poly.type
_entity_poly.pdbx_seq_one_letter_code
_entity_poly.pdbx_strand_id
1 'polypeptide(L)'
;MSYTYNIFARTAGVDSVHAGEAYTFRVPRRILYAWPALSDWYEAMIREKLGGTITDPENVYMTLDHMLPVRNQTQERFISESRRWAKEQGFHLSEGEGIGHILAIEQQWVEPGMLV
;
A
#
# COMPACT_ATOMS: atom_id res chain seq x y z
N MET A 1 23.11 -3.34 -17.96
CA MET A 1 22.30 -2.80 -16.84
C MET A 1 21.36 -3.89 -16.37
N SER A 2 21.12 -4.03 -15.05
CA SER A 2 20.25 -5.07 -14.55
C SER A 2 18.76 -4.72 -14.82
N TYR A 3 17.91 -5.74 -14.85
CA TYR A 3 16.46 -5.55 -15.00
C TYR A 3 15.87 -4.59 -13.95
N THR A 4 16.36 -4.68 -12.71
CA THR A 4 15.95 -3.79 -11.61
C THR A 4 16.27 -2.32 -11.89
N TYR A 5 17.47 -2.02 -12.41
CA TYR A 5 17.85 -0.65 -12.78
C TYR A 5 16.97 -0.09 -13.88
N ASN A 6 16.57 -0.91 -14.84
CA ASN A 6 15.65 -0.50 -15.90
C ASN A 6 14.25 -0.16 -15.36
N ILE A 7 13.74 -0.93 -14.38
CA ILE A 7 12.48 -0.63 -13.70
C ILE A 7 12.59 0.71 -12.97
N PHE A 8 13.66 0.93 -12.22
CA PHE A 8 13.88 2.17 -11.49
C PHE A 8 13.98 3.38 -12.42
N ALA A 9 14.81 3.31 -13.47
CA ALA A 9 14.94 4.39 -14.43
C ALA A 9 13.59 4.77 -15.06
N ARG A 10 12.84 3.78 -15.52
CA ARG A 10 11.51 3.98 -16.10
C ARG A 10 10.53 4.61 -15.10
N THR A 11 10.53 4.12 -13.85
CA THR A 11 9.60 4.61 -12.81
C THR A 11 9.97 6.00 -12.31
N ALA A 12 11.26 6.35 -12.32
CA ALA A 12 11.74 7.69 -12.02
C ALA A 12 11.62 8.68 -13.20
N GLY A 13 11.38 8.17 -14.42
CA GLY A 13 11.30 9.01 -15.63
C GLY A 13 12.65 9.55 -16.07
N VAL A 14 13.73 8.78 -15.85
CA VAL A 14 15.11 9.12 -16.24
C VAL A 14 15.70 8.06 -17.16
N ASP A 15 16.75 8.40 -17.89
CA ASP A 15 17.41 7.46 -18.82
C ASP A 15 18.15 6.33 -18.10
N SER A 16 18.73 6.63 -16.94
CA SER A 16 19.47 5.65 -16.13
C SER A 16 19.46 6.05 -14.65
N VAL A 17 19.65 5.07 -13.79
CA VAL A 17 19.84 5.27 -12.34
C VAL A 17 21.20 4.73 -11.91
N HIS A 18 21.79 5.36 -10.91
CA HIS A 18 23.14 5.03 -10.41
C HIS A 18 23.11 4.77 -8.91
N ALA A 19 23.89 3.78 -8.47
CA ALA A 19 24.05 3.49 -7.06
C ALA A 19 24.64 4.70 -6.30
N GLY A 20 24.09 5.00 -5.13
CA GLY A 20 24.51 6.14 -4.31
C GLY A 20 23.78 7.44 -4.60
N GLU A 21 22.94 7.49 -5.62
CA GLU A 21 22.08 8.63 -5.93
C GLU A 21 20.66 8.44 -5.42
N ALA A 22 19.96 9.54 -5.15
CA ALA A 22 18.57 9.53 -4.71
C ALA A 22 17.63 9.89 -5.88
N TYR A 23 16.54 9.13 -6.00
CA TYR A 23 15.53 9.33 -7.04
C TYR A 23 14.13 9.39 -6.44
N THR A 24 13.24 10.15 -7.07
CA THR A 24 11.81 10.15 -6.76
C THR A 24 11.09 9.23 -7.72
N PHE A 25 10.32 8.28 -7.17
CA PHE A 25 9.55 7.34 -7.96
C PHE A 25 8.06 7.63 -7.87
N ARG A 26 7.38 7.64 -9.00
CA ARG A 26 5.92 7.63 -9.06
C ARG A 26 5.45 6.19 -9.19
N VAL A 27 5.12 5.57 -8.07
CA VAL A 27 4.64 4.18 -8.05
C VAL A 27 3.18 4.11 -8.49
N PRO A 28 2.83 3.22 -9.45
CA PRO A 28 1.47 3.13 -9.99
C PRO A 28 0.49 2.44 -9.04
N ARG A 29 0.96 1.60 -8.13
CA ARG A 29 0.17 0.88 -7.14
C ARG A 29 0.83 0.98 -5.77
N ARG A 30 0.01 1.03 -4.73
CA ARG A 30 0.45 1.05 -3.34
C ARG A 30 -0.32 0.00 -2.56
N ILE A 31 0.38 -0.84 -1.83
CA ILE A 31 -0.21 -1.90 -1.03
C ILE A 31 -0.01 -1.55 0.44
N LEU A 32 -1.10 -1.46 1.18
CA LEU A 32 -1.10 -1.21 2.62
C LEU A 32 -1.52 -2.47 3.37
N TYR A 33 -0.68 -2.88 4.29
CA TYR A 33 -1.03 -3.92 5.25
C TYR A 33 -1.62 -3.28 6.49
N ALA A 34 -2.84 -3.63 6.83
CA ALA A 34 -3.47 -3.15 8.05
C ALA A 34 -2.90 -3.91 9.25
N TRP A 35 -1.95 -3.29 9.90
CA TRP A 35 -1.37 -3.73 11.15
C TRP A 35 -1.65 -2.67 12.22
N PRO A 36 -2.03 -3.01 13.48
CA PRO A 36 -2.53 -2.04 14.45
C PRO A 36 -1.68 -0.77 14.59
N ALA A 37 -0.39 -0.94 14.85
CA ALA A 37 0.52 0.19 15.01
C ALA A 37 0.80 0.97 13.72
N LEU A 38 0.73 0.31 12.57
CA LEU A 38 1.02 0.95 11.28
C LEU A 38 -0.16 1.75 10.75
N SER A 39 -1.39 1.30 10.94
CA SER A 39 -2.58 2.03 10.47
C SER A 39 -2.72 3.37 11.20
N ASP A 40 -2.59 3.38 12.51
CA ASP A 40 -2.63 4.62 13.31
C ASP A 40 -1.52 5.58 12.88
N TRP A 41 -0.32 5.08 12.64
CA TRP A 41 0.81 5.88 12.20
C TRP A 41 0.60 6.44 10.79
N TYR A 42 0.11 5.63 9.85
CA TYR A 42 -0.20 6.08 8.49
C TYR A 42 -1.28 7.15 8.50
N GLU A 43 -2.37 6.94 9.24
CA GLU A 43 -3.47 7.90 9.33
C GLU A 43 -2.98 9.24 9.91
N ALA A 44 -2.19 9.22 10.99
CA ALA A 44 -1.61 10.41 11.59
C ALA A 44 -0.68 11.14 10.61
N MET A 45 0.22 10.42 9.94
CA MET A 45 1.15 11.00 8.98
C MET A 45 0.42 11.62 7.78
N ILE A 46 -0.62 10.97 7.27
CA ILE A 46 -1.41 11.49 6.15
C ILE A 46 -2.16 12.75 6.55
N ARG A 47 -2.76 12.78 7.73
CA ARG A 47 -3.43 13.97 8.27
C ARG A 47 -2.47 15.13 8.44
N GLU A 48 -1.31 14.89 9.02
CA GLU A 48 -0.33 15.93 9.33
C GLU A 48 0.35 16.48 8.06
N LYS A 49 0.75 15.61 7.13
CA LYS A 49 1.61 15.99 6.00
C LYS A 49 0.88 16.16 4.68
N LEU A 50 -0.26 15.52 4.50
CA LEU A 50 -1.00 15.48 3.22
C LEU A 50 -2.40 16.10 3.31
N GLY A 51 -2.73 16.76 4.41
CA GLY A 51 -4.03 17.38 4.59
C GLY A 51 -5.19 16.41 4.77
N GLY A 52 -4.91 15.16 5.13
CA GLY A 52 -5.91 14.16 5.49
C GLY A 52 -6.35 13.24 4.37
N THR A 53 -5.89 13.44 3.14
CA THR A 53 -6.26 12.61 1.99
C THR A 53 -5.04 12.09 1.24
N ILE A 54 -5.16 10.90 0.67
CA ILE A 54 -4.17 10.30 -0.23
C ILE A 54 -4.54 10.64 -1.67
N THR A 55 -3.55 11.01 -2.47
CA THR A 55 -3.71 11.18 -3.92
C THR A 55 -3.89 9.81 -4.57
N ASP A 56 -4.79 9.74 -5.56
CA ASP A 56 -5.08 8.53 -6.34
C ASP A 56 -5.46 7.33 -5.44
N PRO A 57 -6.46 7.44 -4.55
CA PRO A 57 -6.83 6.39 -3.61
C PRO A 57 -7.30 5.11 -4.29
N GLU A 58 -7.81 5.20 -5.53
CA GLU A 58 -8.18 4.06 -6.37
C GLU A 58 -6.98 3.17 -6.75
N ASN A 59 -5.76 3.66 -6.58
CA ASN A 59 -4.53 2.92 -6.79
C ASN A 59 -3.91 2.39 -5.47
N VAL A 60 -4.65 2.47 -4.38
CA VAL A 60 -4.26 1.95 -3.07
C VAL A 60 -5.08 0.70 -2.74
N TYR A 61 -4.39 -0.38 -2.43
CA TYR A 61 -4.95 -1.67 -2.05
C TYR A 61 -4.58 -1.98 -0.60
N MET A 62 -5.59 -2.05 0.25
CA MET A 62 -5.42 -2.33 1.68
C MET A 62 -5.86 -3.75 2.00
N THR A 63 -5.05 -4.49 2.75
CA THR A 63 -5.36 -5.86 3.15
C THR A 63 -5.51 -5.98 4.65
N LEU A 64 -6.54 -6.72 5.08
CA LEU A 64 -6.81 -7.10 6.45
C LEU A 64 -6.63 -8.62 6.58
N ASP A 65 -5.39 -9.09 6.57
CA ASP A 65 -5.08 -10.52 6.56
C ASP A 65 -4.47 -11.04 7.88
N HIS A 66 -3.85 -10.17 8.68
CA HIS A 66 -3.07 -10.58 9.85
C HIS A 66 -3.89 -10.82 11.12
N MET A 67 -5.08 -10.26 11.24
CA MET A 67 -5.90 -10.32 12.45
C MET A 67 -7.27 -10.98 12.24
N LEU A 68 -7.36 -11.81 11.25
CA LEU A 68 -8.56 -12.58 10.97
C LEU A 68 -8.32 -14.08 11.20
N PRO A 69 -9.31 -14.78 11.77
CA PRO A 69 -10.53 -14.24 12.37
C PRO A 69 -10.25 -13.42 13.64
N VAL A 70 -11.09 -12.43 13.91
CA VAL A 70 -11.02 -11.59 15.11
C VAL A 70 -11.18 -12.45 16.37
N ARG A 71 -10.33 -12.24 17.38
CA ARG A 71 -10.28 -13.05 18.60
C ARG A 71 -10.57 -12.28 19.89
N ASN A 72 -10.57 -10.95 19.84
CA ASN A 72 -10.82 -10.10 21.00
C ASN A 72 -11.30 -8.69 20.57
N GLN A 73 -11.76 -7.91 21.54
CA GLN A 73 -12.29 -6.56 21.31
C GLN A 73 -11.26 -5.58 20.73
N THR A 74 -10.00 -5.71 21.10
CA THR A 74 -8.93 -4.84 20.57
C THR A 74 -8.76 -5.08 19.06
N GLN A 75 -8.75 -6.34 18.64
CA GLN A 75 -8.68 -6.68 17.22
C GLN A 75 -9.95 -6.22 16.47
N GLU A 76 -11.14 -6.38 17.05
CA GLU A 76 -12.39 -5.93 16.47
C GLU A 76 -12.39 -4.42 16.25
N ARG A 77 -11.97 -3.65 17.24
CA ARG A 77 -11.83 -2.21 17.13
C ARG A 77 -10.88 -1.82 16.01
N PHE A 78 -9.71 -2.41 15.96
CA PHE A 78 -8.71 -2.15 14.94
C PHE A 78 -9.24 -2.46 13.53
N ILE A 79 -9.87 -3.62 13.33
CA ILE A 79 -10.45 -4.00 12.04
C ILE A 79 -11.55 -3.01 11.62
N SER A 80 -12.42 -2.61 12.55
CA SER A 80 -13.48 -1.64 12.28
C SER A 80 -12.94 -0.26 11.91
N GLU A 81 -11.91 0.21 12.61
CA GLU A 81 -11.24 1.48 12.30
C GLU A 81 -10.55 1.43 10.94
N SER A 82 -9.88 0.33 10.61
CA SER A 82 -9.24 0.13 9.31
C SER A 82 -10.25 0.11 8.15
N ARG A 83 -11.39 -0.55 8.32
CA ARG A 83 -12.48 -0.54 7.34
C ARG A 83 -13.03 0.87 7.13
N ARG A 84 -13.26 1.60 8.21
CA ARG A 84 -13.72 2.98 8.17
C ARG A 84 -12.75 3.85 7.39
N TRP A 85 -11.48 3.80 7.71
CA TRP A 85 -10.45 4.59 7.07
C TRP A 85 -10.31 4.27 5.58
N ALA A 86 -10.28 2.98 5.21
CA ALA A 86 -10.25 2.57 3.81
C ALA A 86 -11.44 3.13 3.02
N LYS A 87 -12.63 3.09 3.60
CA LYS A 87 -13.86 3.65 3.00
C LYS A 87 -13.79 5.17 2.85
N GLU A 88 -13.34 5.87 3.88
CA GLU A 88 -13.20 7.34 3.87
C GLU A 88 -12.20 7.81 2.82
N GLN A 89 -11.10 7.08 2.64
CA GLN A 89 -10.07 7.40 1.64
C GLN A 89 -10.42 6.91 0.23
N GLY A 90 -11.27 5.92 0.09
CA GLY A 90 -11.60 5.30 -1.20
C GLY A 90 -10.62 4.22 -1.64
N PHE A 91 -9.94 3.54 -0.71
CA PHE A 91 -9.05 2.42 -1.01
C PHE A 91 -9.82 1.18 -1.45
N HIS A 92 -9.18 0.34 -2.26
CA HIS A 92 -9.59 -1.04 -2.42
C HIS A 92 -9.29 -1.79 -1.12
N LEU A 93 -10.29 -2.44 -0.56
CA LEU A 93 -10.15 -3.22 0.66
C LEU A 93 -10.35 -4.70 0.38
N SER A 94 -9.37 -5.52 0.74
CA SER A 94 -9.46 -6.98 0.79
C SER A 94 -9.43 -7.45 2.24
N GLU A 95 -10.42 -8.25 2.63
CA GLU A 95 -10.57 -8.73 4.00
C GLU A 95 -10.79 -10.24 4.04
N GLY A 96 -9.83 -10.98 4.62
CA GLY A 96 -9.96 -12.42 4.79
C GLY A 96 -9.91 -13.26 3.51
N GLU A 97 -9.57 -12.66 2.38
CA GLU A 97 -9.50 -13.34 1.08
C GLU A 97 -8.16 -14.07 0.88
N GLY A 98 -7.16 -13.73 1.66
CA GLY A 98 -5.83 -14.34 1.61
C GLY A 98 -4.74 -13.39 2.07
N ILE A 99 -3.50 -13.81 1.89
CA ILE A 99 -2.31 -13.02 2.24
C ILE A 99 -2.08 -11.94 1.17
N GLY A 100 -1.93 -10.69 1.59
CA GLY A 100 -1.93 -9.52 0.71
C GLY A 100 -0.93 -9.58 -0.44
N HIS A 101 0.31 -10.01 -0.20
CA HIS A 101 1.31 -10.10 -1.28
C HIS A 101 1.05 -11.26 -2.26
N ILE A 102 0.30 -12.28 -1.87
CA ILE A 102 -0.18 -13.33 -2.77
C ILE A 102 -1.36 -12.80 -3.58
N LEU A 103 -2.35 -12.18 -2.92
CA LEU A 103 -3.50 -11.57 -3.59
C LEU A 103 -3.08 -10.50 -4.61
N ALA A 104 -2.05 -9.72 -4.32
CA ALA A 104 -1.54 -8.73 -5.23
C ALA A 104 -1.16 -9.31 -6.61
N ILE A 105 -0.66 -10.53 -6.63
CA ILE A 105 -0.31 -11.26 -7.85
C ILE A 105 -1.54 -11.94 -8.45
N GLU A 106 -2.29 -12.68 -7.65
CA GLU A 106 -3.45 -13.47 -8.11
C GLU A 106 -4.58 -12.60 -8.65
N GLN A 107 -4.83 -11.45 -8.02
CA GLN A 107 -5.86 -10.50 -8.43
C GLN A 107 -5.33 -9.40 -9.36
N GLN A 108 -4.10 -9.54 -9.84
CA GLN A 108 -3.48 -8.63 -10.80
C GLN A 108 -3.44 -7.16 -10.34
N TRP A 109 -3.27 -6.94 -9.03
CA TRP A 109 -3.00 -5.58 -8.52
C TRP A 109 -1.63 -5.08 -8.97
N VAL A 110 -0.72 -6.03 -9.19
CA VAL A 110 0.65 -5.77 -9.65
C VAL A 110 0.96 -6.61 -10.88
N GLU A 111 1.87 -6.10 -11.72
CA GLU A 111 2.32 -6.75 -12.96
C GLU A 111 3.85 -6.86 -12.96
N PRO A 112 4.41 -7.83 -13.71
CA PRO A 112 5.86 -7.93 -13.87
C PRO A 112 6.48 -6.62 -14.37
N GLY A 113 7.54 -6.18 -13.71
CA GLY A 113 8.23 -4.94 -14.05
C GLY A 113 7.60 -3.67 -13.46
N MET A 114 6.62 -3.81 -12.59
CA MET A 114 6.04 -2.70 -11.82
C MET A 114 6.84 -2.48 -10.53
N LEU A 115 7.05 -1.23 -10.15
CA LEU A 115 7.49 -0.84 -8.81
C LEU A 115 6.25 -0.52 -7.97
N VAL A 116 6.13 -1.13 -6.79
CA VAL A 116 5.03 -0.94 -5.85
C VAL A 116 5.56 -0.63 -4.46
#